data_16e218d4ad8e5a5c748971464b5a6399
#
_entry.id   16e218d4ad8e5a5c748971464b5a6399
#
_cell.length_a   1.000
_cell.length_b   1.000
_cell.length_c   1.000
_cell.angle_alpha   90.00
_cell.angle_beta   90.00
_cell.angle_gamma   90.00
#
_symmetry.space_group_name_H-M   'P 1'
#
loop_
_entity.id
_entity.type
_entity.pdbx_description
1 polymer ?
#
loop_
_entity_poly.entity_id
_entity_poly.type
_entity_poly.pdbx_seq_one_letter_code
_entity_poly.pdbx_strand_id
1 'polypeptide(L)'
;MPHFEITDTPVAKEFVKNYSAKFGNPPGYAPSAAYSMTRLLLAGFDKAKSAEVQDVVKALEGIEVNDIVGRMRMDAATHQNIRPYFFMRCKQKSAMKHETDFADIIATGDAPLPKEYGACKDIGPF
;
A
#
# COMPACT_ATOMS: atom_id res chain seq x y z
N MET A 1 -0.75 -9.62 -3.93
CA MET A 1 -0.36 -8.41 -4.67
C MET A 1 -1.61 -7.70 -5.10
N PRO A 2 -1.77 -6.40 -4.88
CA PRO A 2 -2.90 -5.72 -5.49
C PRO A 2 -2.68 -5.73 -7.00
N HIS A 3 -3.61 -6.29 -7.70
CA HIS A 3 -3.75 -6.11 -9.13
C HIS A 3 -4.34 -4.73 -9.35
N PHE A 4 -3.79 -3.95 -10.26
CA PHE A 4 -4.19 -2.55 -10.48
C PHE A 4 -5.70 -2.35 -10.74
N GLU A 5 -6.41 -3.37 -11.23
CA GLU A 5 -7.85 -3.32 -11.49
C GLU A 5 -8.71 -3.80 -10.31
N ILE A 6 -8.09 -4.35 -9.27
CA ILE A 6 -8.80 -4.96 -8.14
C ILE A 6 -9.16 -3.91 -7.09
N THR A 7 -8.39 -2.83 -7.00
CA THR A 7 -8.63 -1.77 -6.02
C THR A 7 -9.42 -0.62 -6.63
N ASP A 8 -10.60 -0.34 -6.07
CA ASP A 8 -11.53 0.69 -6.56
C ASP A 8 -11.44 1.99 -5.76
N THR A 9 -10.27 2.28 -5.18
CA THR A 9 -10.07 3.54 -4.46
C THR A 9 -9.85 4.71 -5.44
N PRO A 10 -10.24 5.94 -5.09
CA PRO A 10 -9.95 7.12 -5.92
C PRO A 10 -8.45 7.26 -6.20
N VAL A 11 -7.60 6.98 -5.20
CA VAL A 11 -6.14 7.02 -5.31
C VAL A 11 -5.63 6.00 -6.32
N ALA A 12 -6.17 4.77 -6.31
CA ALA A 12 -5.81 3.74 -7.26
C ALA A 12 -6.18 4.13 -8.69
N LYS A 13 -7.39 4.64 -8.90
CA LYS A 13 -7.86 5.08 -10.22
C LYS A 13 -6.97 6.18 -10.81
N GLU A 14 -6.65 7.18 -10.00
CA GLU A 14 -5.76 8.27 -10.42
C GLU A 14 -4.36 7.76 -10.75
N PHE A 15 -3.78 6.93 -9.87
CA PHE A 15 -2.46 6.35 -10.08
C PHE A 15 -2.39 5.52 -11.37
N VAL A 16 -3.34 4.60 -11.57
CA VAL A 16 -3.40 3.75 -12.77
C VAL A 16 -3.54 4.59 -14.03
N LYS A 17 -4.41 5.59 -14.02
CA LYS A 17 -4.60 6.52 -15.15
C LYS A 17 -3.30 7.22 -15.52
N ASN A 18 -2.65 7.85 -14.53
CA ASN A 18 -1.44 8.65 -14.74
C ASN A 18 -0.25 7.77 -15.14
N TYR A 19 -0.11 6.61 -14.50
CA TYR A 19 0.94 5.65 -14.83
C TYR A 19 0.79 5.12 -16.26
N SER A 20 -0.42 4.66 -16.61
CA SER A 20 -0.70 4.12 -17.95
C SER A 20 -0.51 5.15 -19.05
N ALA A 21 -0.89 6.40 -18.80
CA ALA A 21 -0.67 7.51 -19.74
C ALA A 21 0.83 7.77 -19.98
N LYS A 22 1.67 7.60 -18.95
CA LYS A 22 3.11 7.85 -19.03
C LYS A 22 3.89 6.68 -19.62
N PHE A 23 3.53 5.46 -19.29
CA PHE A 23 4.33 4.26 -19.61
C PHE A 23 3.69 3.33 -20.65
N GLY A 24 2.47 3.63 -21.11
CA GLY A 24 1.78 2.86 -22.16
C GLY A 24 1.18 1.53 -21.68
N ASN A 25 1.34 1.18 -20.41
CA ASN A 25 0.83 -0.05 -19.80
C ASN A 25 0.42 0.19 -18.33
N PRO A 26 -0.47 -0.64 -17.78
CA PRO A 26 -0.87 -0.49 -16.39
C PRO A 26 0.25 -0.85 -15.40
N PRO A 27 0.22 -0.27 -14.17
CA PRO A 27 1.26 -0.50 -13.18
C PRO A 27 1.22 -1.93 -12.63
N GLY A 28 2.36 -2.57 -12.58
CA GLY A 28 2.54 -3.83 -11.85
C GLY A 28 2.74 -3.64 -10.35
N TYR A 29 3.19 -4.71 -9.69
CA TYR A 29 3.44 -4.70 -8.24
C TYR A 29 4.49 -3.69 -7.80
N ALA A 30 5.66 -3.70 -8.44
CA ALA A 30 6.78 -2.87 -7.99
C ALA A 30 6.48 -1.35 -8.09
N PRO A 31 5.95 -0.83 -9.20
CA PRO A 31 5.52 0.56 -9.26
C PRO A 31 4.44 0.91 -8.23
N SER A 32 3.49 0.01 -8.00
CA SER A 32 2.43 0.23 -7.01
C SER A 32 2.98 0.31 -5.59
N ALA A 33 3.90 -0.59 -5.22
CA ALA A 33 4.54 -0.58 -3.91
C ALA A 33 5.40 0.69 -3.71
N ALA A 34 6.18 1.06 -4.72
CA ALA A 34 6.99 2.28 -4.67
C ALA A 34 6.14 3.55 -4.52
N TYR A 35 5.04 3.64 -5.26
CA TYR A 35 4.09 4.75 -5.14
C TYR A 35 3.51 4.86 -3.73
N SER A 36 3.02 3.74 -3.16
CA SER A 36 2.48 3.70 -1.80
C SER A 36 3.51 4.13 -0.75
N MET A 37 4.73 3.59 -0.81
CA MET A 37 5.78 3.92 0.15
C MET A 37 6.23 5.37 0.04
N THR A 38 6.34 5.89 -1.17
CA THR A 38 6.67 7.31 -1.39
C THR A 38 5.60 8.24 -0.82
N ARG A 39 4.32 7.92 -1.03
CA ARG A 39 3.21 8.71 -0.46
C ARG A 39 3.24 8.71 1.06
N LEU A 40 3.49 7.55 1.69
CA LEU A 40 3.62 7.46 3.15
C LEU A 40 4.77 8.33 3.66
N LEU A 41 5.93 8.25 3.01
CA LEU A 41 7.11 9.04 3.38
C LEU A 41 6.83 10.55 3.23
N LEU A 42 6.24 10.97 2.12
CA LEU A 42 5.88 12.38 1.90
C LEU A 42 4.87 12.89 2.95
N ALA A 43 3.90 12.06 3.34
CA ALA A 43 2.99 12.40 4.43
C ALA A 43 3.72 12.53 5.77
N GLY A 44 4.77 11.73 6.01
CA GLY A 44 5.65 11.86 7.16
C GLY A 44 6.39 13.19 7.18
N PHE A 45 7.02 13.58 6.08
CA PHE A 45 7.68 14.90 5.93
C PHE A 45 6.71 16.05 6.13
N ASP A 46 5.51 15.96 5.52
CA ASP A 46 4.51 17.01 5.66
C ASP A 46 4.02 17.15 7.10
N LYS A 47 3.82 16.05 7.81
CA LYS A 47 3.44 16.06 9.23
C LYS A 47 4.57 16.55 10.14
N ALA A 48 5.81 16.14 9.89
CA ALA A 48 6.98 16.55 10.66
C ALA A 48 7.33 18.02 10.47
N LYS A 49 7.04 18.60 9.31
CA LYS A 49 7.54 19.92 8.87
C LYS A 49 9.06 20.04 8.97
N SER A 50 9.77 18.91 8.85
CA SER A 50 11.21 18.76 9.01
C SER A 50 11.70 17.68 8.04
N ALA A 51 12.97 17.76 7.66
CA ALA A 51 13.68 16.73 6.92
C ALA A 51 14.63 15.90 7.82
N GLU A 52 14.70 16.26 9.12
CA GLU A 52 15.50 15.50 10.09
C GLU A 52 14.89 14.11 10.31
N VAL A 53 15.75 13.08 10.25
CA VAL A 53 15.32 11.68 10.28
C VAL A 53 14.47 11.36 11.51
N GLN A 54 14.89 11.82 12.70
CA GLN A 54 14.17 11.54 13.93
C GLN A 54 12.79 12.17 13.95
N ASP A 55 12.64 13.40 13.46
CA ASP A 55 11.34 14.08 13.37
C ASP A 55 10.39 13.36 12.43
N VAL A 56 10.91 12.91 11.29
CA VAL A 56 10.12 12.17 10.30
C VAL A 56 9.69 10.81 10.85
N VAL A 57 10.58 10.07 11.55
CA VAL A 57 10.24 8.80 12.19
C VAL A 57 9.12 8.98 13.21
N LYS A 58 9.24 9.96 14.12
CA LYS A 58 8.17 10.31 15.08
C LYS A 58 6.86 10.69 14.39
N ALA A 59 6.93 11.45 13.31
CA ALA A 59 5.75 11.84 12.56
C ALA A 59 5.06 10.65 11.86
N LEU A 60 5.85 9.65 11.44
CA LEU A 60 5.32 8.43 10.83
C LEU A 60 4.62 7.52 11.86
N GLU A 61 5.00 7.55 13.12
CA GLU A 61 4.36 6.75 14.16
C GLU A 61 2.87 7.05 14.28
N GLY A 62 2.05 6.03 14.10
CA GLY A 62 0.59 6.13 14.14
C GLY A 62 -0.04 6.89 12.96
N ILE A 63 0.74 7.29 11.94
CA ILE A 63 0.19 8.00 10.78
C ILE A 63 -0.76 7.11 9.99
N GLU A 64 -1.82 7.71 9.49
CA GLU A 64 -2.77 7.05 8.60
C GLU A 64 -2.87 7.81 7.29
N VAL A 65 -2.85 7.09 6.18
CA VAL A 65 -3.00 7.65 4.84
C VAL A 65 -3.95 6.80 4.00
N ASN A 66 -4.72 7.46 3.15
CA ASN A 66 -5.48 6.75 2.13
C ASN A 66 -4.54 6.42 0.96
N ASP A 67 -4.46 5.16 0.64
CA ASP A 67 -3.56 4.61 -0.37
C ASP A 67 -4.32 3.88 -1.49
N ILE A 68 -3.58 3.39 -2.48
CA ILE A 68 -4.13 2.63 -3.61
C ILE A 68 -4.86 1.35 -3.17
N VAL A 69 -4.48 0.76 -2.05
CA VAL A 69 -5.11 -0.47 -1.52
C VAL A 69 -6.19 -0.18 -0.46
N GLY A 70 -6.40 1.08 -0.12
CA GLY A 70 -7.29 1.52 0.97
C GLY A 70 -6.53 2.25 2.07
N ARG A 71 -7.04 2.21 3.30
CA ARG A 71 -6.41 2.85 4.45
C ARG A 71 -5.14 2.12 4.86
N MET A 72 -4.05 2.86 4.95
CA MET A 72 -2.75 2.38 5.39
C MET A 72 -2.37 3.07 6.70
N ARG A 73 -1.79 2.34 7.64
CA ARG A 73 -1.40 2.84 8.97
C ARG A 73 0.00 2.34 9.34
N MET A 74 0.82 3.22 9.89
CA MET A 74 2.08 2.84 10.53
C MET A 74 1.85 2.55 12.01
N ASP A 75 2.16 1.34 12.45
CA ASP A 75 2.08 0.99 13.87
C ASP A 75 3.24 1.64 14.63
N ALA A 76 2.92 2.37 15.72
CA ALA A 76 3.93 3.13 16.46
C ALA A 76 4.90 2.24 17.26
N ALA A 77 4.47 1.07 17.70
CA ALA A 77 5.32 0.20 18.54
C ALA A 77 6.23 -0.72 17.75
N THR A 78 5.78 -1.16 16.57
CA THR A 78 6.49 -2.15 15.76
C THR A 78 6.99 -1.59 14.44
N HIS A 79 6.63 -0.35 14.10
CA HIS A 79 6.86 0.30 12.81
C HIS A 79 6.38 -0.53 11.61
N GLN A 80 5.43 -1.44 11.84
CA GLN A 80 4.79 -2.16 10.75
C GLN A 80 3.86 -1.25 9.96
N ASN A 81 3.97 -1.34 8.65
CA ASN A 81 2.99 -0.74 7.76
C ASN A 81 1.80 -1.68 7.61
N ILE A 82 0.72 -1.38 8.32
CA ILE A 82 -0.53 -2.14 8.30
C ILE A 82 -1.41 -1.58 7.19
N ARG A 83 -1.78 -2.42 6.25
CA ARG A 83 -2.62 -2.07 5.11
C ARG A 83 -3.44 -3.27 4.65
N PRO A 84 -4.54 -3.06 3.91
CA PRO A 84 -5.31 -4.15 3.36
C PRO A 84 -4.46 -5.07 2.47
N TYR A 85 -4.66 -6.37 2.62
CA TYR A 85 -4.15 -7.41 1.72
C TYR A 85 -5.30 -8.23 1.19
N PHE A 86 -5.10 -8.82 0.02
CA PHE A 86 -6.16 -9.49 -0.72
C PHE A 86 -5.81 -10.94 -0.96
N PHE A 87 -6.75 -11.81 -0.68
CA PHE A 87 -6.73 -13.18 -1.18
C PHE A 87 -7.41 -13.19 -2.53
N MET A 88 -6.71 -13.69 -3.53
CA MET A 88 -7.17 -13.66 -4.91
C MET A 88 -7.26 -15.06 -5.47
N ARG A 89 -8.28 -15.27 -6.31
CA ARG A 89 -8.43 -16.48 -7.13
C ARG A 89 -8.18 -16.11 -8.58
N CYS A 90 -7.23 -16.82 -9.23
CA CYS A 90 -6.98 -16.66 -10.66
C CYS A 90 -8.21 -17.10 -11.45
N LYS A 91 -8.55 -16.33 -12.48
CA LYS A 91 -9.59 -16.67 -13.44
C LYS A 91 -9.05 -17.63 -14.49
N GLN A 92 -9.91 -18.47 -14.99
CA GLN A 92 -9.64 -19.20 -16.22
C GLN A 92 -9.63 -18.19 -17.40
N LYS A 93 -8.82 -18.44 -18.41
CA LYS A 93 -8.68 -17.55 -19.58
C LYS A 93 -10.03 -17.25 -20.25
N SER A 94 -10.92 -18.23 -20.29
CA SER A 94 -12.28 -18.10 -20.82
C SER A 94 -13.20 -17.19 -20.03
N ALA A 95 -12.88 -16.91 -18.75
CA ALA A 95 -13.66 -16.05 -17.85
C ALA A 95 -13.12 -14.62 -17.77
N MET A 96 -11.96 -14.35 -18.40
CA MET A 96 -11.35 -13.02 -18.42
C MET A 96 -12.10 -12.12 -19.41
N LYS A 97 -12.44 -10.90 -18.98
CA LYS A 97 -13.09 -9.90 -19.85
C LYS A 97 -12.10 -9.20 -20.78
N HIS A 98 -10.84 -9.14 -20.39
CA HIS A 98 -9.72 -8.57 -21.14
C HIS A 98 -8.41 -9.17 -20.62
N GLU A 99 -7.30 -8.90 -21.28
CA GLU A 99 -5.99 -9.54 -21.04
C GLU A 99 -5.50 -9.42 -19.58
N THR A 100 -5.84 -8.34 -18.91
CA THR A 100 -5.38 -8.05 -17.53
C THR A 100 -6.38 -8.43 -16.45
N ASP A 101 -7.57 -8.94 -16.80
CA ASP A 101 -8.62 -9.39 -15.88
C ASP A 101 -8.39 -10.83 -15.39
N PHE A 102 -7.27 -11.09 -14.73
CA PHE A 102 -6.83 -12.45 -14.41
C PHE A 102 -7.20 -12.94 -13.02
N ALA A 103 -7.79 -12.12 -12.15
CA ALA A 103 -8.10 -12.55 -10.79
C ALA A 103 -9.32 -11.83 -10.21
N ASP A 104 -10.00 -12.53 -9.28
CA ASP A 104 -11.04 -11.99 -8.41
C ASP A 104 -10.55 -11.93 -6.97
N ILE A 105 -10.91 -10.88 -6.23
CA ILE A 105 -10.73 -10.87 -4.77
C ILE A 105 -11.79 -11.79 -4.14
N ILE A 106 -11.33 -12.75 -3.34
CA ILE A 106 -12.21 -13.67 -2.61
C ILE A 106 -12.28 -13.37 -1.12
N ALA A 107 -11.29 -12.68 -0.58
CA ALA A 107 -11.27 -12.19 0.80
C ALA A 107 -10.28 -11.04 0.94
N THR A 108 -10.49 -10.21 1.95
CA THR A 108 -9.58 -9.13 2.35
C THR A 108 -9.26 -9.25 3.84
N GLY A 109 -8.08 -8.78 4.22
CA GLY A 109 -7.67 -8.68 5.61
C GLY A 109 -6.73 -7.50 5.80
N ASP A 110 -6.58 -7.04 7.03
CA ASP A 110 -5.69 -5.93 7.43
C ASP A 110 -5.04 -6.19 8.80
N ALA A 111 -5.06 -7.44 9.26
CA ALA A 111 -4.44 -7.80 10.52
C ALA A 111 -2.93 -7.55 10.48
N PRO A 112 -2.35 -6.94 11.55
CA PRO A 112 -0.91 -6.81 11.66
C PRO A 112 -0.27 -8.19 11.82
N LEU A 113 1.00 -8.30 11.41
CA LEU A 113 1.79 -9.47 11.73
C LEU A 113 1.92 -9.59 13.25
N PRO A 114 1.64 -10.76 13.85
CA PRO A 114 1.83 -10.97 15.29
C PRO A 114 3.27 -10.64 15.70
N LYS A 115 3.43 -10.04 16.89
CA LYS A 115 4.74 -9.56 17.37
C LYS A 115 5.82 -10.64 17.40
N GLU A 116 5.45 -11.88 17.68
CA GLU A 116 6.36 -13.01 17.73
C GLU A 116 7.01 -13.36 16.39
N TYR A 117 6.36 -12.97 15.28
CA TYR A 117 6.90 -13.19 13.91
C TYR A 117 7.55 -11.94 13.32
N GLY A 118 7.42 -10.79 13.98
CA GLY A 118 8.03 -9.55 13.55
C GLY A 118 9.53 -9.51 13.83
N ALA A 119 10.33 -9.12 12.84
CA ALA A 119 11.76 -8.87 13.02
C ALA A 119 12.02 -7.61 13.89
N CYS A 120 11.13 -6.65 13.81
CA CYS A 120 11.18 -5.39 14.54
C CYS A 120 10.27 -5.49 15.77
N LYS A 121 10.87 -5.62 16.94
CA LYS A 121 10.16 -5.69 18.22
C LYS A 121 10.56 -4.50 19.07
N ASP A 122 9.56 -3.81 19.61
CA ASP A 122 9.76 -2.74 20.59
C ASP A 122 10.79 -1.67 20.16
N ILE A 123 10.74 -1.29 18.88
CA ILE A 123 11.63 -0.26 18.30
C ILE A 123 11.04 1.14 18.39
N GLY A 124 9.78 1.28 18.67
CA GLY A 124 9.07 2.55 18.91
C GLY A 124 8.29 2.51 20.20
N PRO A 125 7.65 3.63 20.55
CA PRO A 125 7.76 4.95 19.93
C PRO A 125 9.07 5.67 20.28
N PHE A 126 9.49 6.61 19.41
CA PHE A 126 10.65 7.48 19.64
C PHE A 126 10.31 8.80 20.32
#